data_82612e58ce7ffb75c56e06e3e009b882
#
_entry.id   82612e58ce7ffb75c56e06e3e009b882
#
_cell.length_a   1.000
_cell.length_b   1.000
_cell.length_c   1.000
_cell.angle_alpha   90.00
_cell.angle_beta   90.00
_cell.angle_gamma   90.00
#
_symmetry.space_group_name_H-M   'P 1'
#
loop_
_entity.id
_entity.type
_entity.pdbx_description
1 polymer ?
#
loop_
_entity_poly.entity_id
_entity_poly.type
_entity_poly.pdbx_seq_one_letter_code
_entity_poly.pdbx_strand_id
1 'polypeptide(L)'
;MLFNLFGKKDDAGDNHVFVDRAYVTTAAKMHACAELAGKEPNHVFICWFAGTAAMFKDFFRQQGLDESRVTEAHHLHASKLVNKIPVFVEHHPLHTKELELIKNWDAEKIIVYSAMDEPLFKYFGSDKLIPLMKMMGMKEDEVIEHSMVSKSIIRGQEKNCRTG
;
A
#
# COMPACT_ATOMS: atom_id res chain seq x y z
N MET A 1 -1.59 27.91 -4.30
CA MET A 1 -0.56 28.74 -4.32
C MET A 1 0.61 28.21 -3.62
N LEU A 2 0.58 28.09 -2.34
CA LEU A 2 1.69 27.51 -1.63
C LEU A 2 1.98 26.07 -2.09
N PHE A 3 0.97 25.39 -2.55
CA PHE A 3 1.14 24.03 -3.00
C PHE A 3 2.04 23.92 -4.22
N ASN A 4 2.02 24.89 -5.08
CA ASN A 4 2.83 24.87 -6.29
C ASN A 4 4.32 25.07 -6.01
N LEU A 5 4.64 25.73 -4.92
CA LEU A 5 6.02 25.95 -4.57
C LEU A 5 6.70 24.70 -4.05
N PHE A 6 5.93 23.87 -3.37
CA PHE A 6 6.52 22.67 -2.80
C PHE A 6 6.39 21.46 -3.72
N GLY A 7 5.37 21.42 -4.53
CA GLY A 7 5.16 20.31 -5.42
C GLY A 7 6.10 20.20 -6.56
N LYS A 8 6.74 21.33 -6.89
CA LYS A 8 7.50 21.35 -8.09
C LYS A 8 8.85 20.70 -7.98
N LYS A 9 9.34 20.54 -6.80
CA LYS A 9 10.62 20.01 -6.67
C LYS A 9 10.67 18.56 -6.56
N ASP A 10 9.58 18.04 -6.13
CA ASP A 10 9.61 16.70 -5.81
C ASP A 10 9.44 15.85 -6.99
N ASP A 11 9.23 16.50 -8.01
CA ASP A 11 8.81 15.82 -9.07
C ASP A 11 9.71 15.21 -9.80
N ALA A 12 10.68 15.48 -9.65
CA ALA A 12 11.62 15.00 -10.39
C ALA A 12 11.52 13.60 -10.57
N GLY A 13 10.67 13.14 -10.65
CA GLY A 13 10.83 11.99 -11.04
C GLY A 13 10.12 10.91 -10.74
N ASP A 14 9.69 10.88 -9.80
CA ASP A 14 9.21 9.78 -9.48
C ASP A 14 7.97 9.60 -9.29
N ASN A 15 7.40 10.08 -9.32
CA ASN A 15 6.48 10.12 -9.12
C ASN A 15 5.52 9.66 -8.88
N HIS A 16 5.42 9.29 -8.09
CA HIS A 16 4.35 9.32 -7.40
C HIS A 16 3.20 8.72 -8.06
N VAL A 17 3.43 7.66 -8.76
CA VAL A 17 2.39 6.78 -9.21
C VAL A 17 1.67 6.17 -8.02
N PHE A 18 2.36 5.94 -6.90
CA PHE A 18 1.74 5.32 -5.74
C PHE A 18 1.06 6.36 -4.84
N VAL A 19 -0.18 6.06 -4.48
CA VAL A 19 -0.96 6.83 -3.52
C VAL A 19 -1.11 5.96 -2.27
N ASP A 20 -0.45 6.38 -1.19
CA ASP A 20 -0.43 5.57 0.02
C ASP A 20 -1.62 5.86 0.92
N ARG A 21 -2.26 4.80 1.36
CA ARG A 21 -3.30 4.82 2.37
C ARG A 21 -2.83 3.97 3.54
N ALA A 22 -2.36 4.62 4.59
CA ALA A 22 -1.81 3.95 5.74
C ALA A 22 -2.83 3.87 6.87
N TYR A 23 -2.85 2.75 7.55
CA TYR A 23 -3.68 2.51 8.72
C TYR A 23 -2.79 2.23 9.91
N VAL A 24 -3.32 2.35 11.11
CA VAL A 24 -2.52 2.10 12.32
C VAL A 24 -2.18 0.63 12.45
N THR A 25 -3.14 -0.25 12.12
CA THR A 25 -2.95 -1.70 12.26
C THR A 25 -3.25 -2.46 10.97
N THR A 26 -2.65 -3.64 10.85
CA THR A 26 -2.93 -4.55 9.74
C THR A 26 -4.41 -4.95 9.72
N ALA A 27 -5.02 -5.16 10.89
CA ALA A 27 -6.43 -5.50 10.96
C ALA A 27 -7.30 -4.40 10.33
N ALA A 28 -7.05 -3.14 10.66
CA ALA A 28 -7.78 -2.00 10.09
C ALA A 28 -7.59 -1.93 8.57
N LYS A 29 -6.37 -2.16 8.09
CA LYS A 29 -6.07 -2.23 6.66
C LYS A 29 -6.90 -3.33 5.97
N MET A 30 -6.93 -4.50 6.55
CA MET A 30 -7.65 -5.64 5.99
C MET A 30 -9.15 -5.35 5.89
N HIS A 31 -9.74 -4.75 6.93
CA HIS A 31 -11.13 -4.36 6.91
C HIS A 31 -11.42 -3.31 5.84
N ALA A 32 -10.53 -2.33 5.67
CA ALA A 32 -10.67 -1.32 4.62
C ALA A 32 -10.63 -1.94 3.23
N CYS A 33 -9.73 -2.90 3.00
CA CYS A 33 -9.66 -3.63 1.72
C CYS A 33 -10.93 -4.45 1.48
N ALA A 34 -11.45 -5.13 2.50
CA ALA A 34 -12.68 -5.90 2.37
C ALA A 34 -13.88 -5.00 2.08
N GLU A 35 -13.94 -3.83 2.71
CA GLU A 35 -14.98 -2.86 2.45
C GLU A 35 -14.93 -2.36 1.01
N LEU A 36 -13.74 -2.05 0.50
CA LEU A 36 -13.54 -1.66 -0.89
C LEU A 36 -13.97 -2.79 -1.83
N ALA A 37 -13.58 -4.02 -1.54
CA ALA A 37 -13.95 -5.19 -2.34
C ALA A 37 -15.46 -5.40 -2.39
N GLY A 38 -16.16 -5.14 -1.28
CA GLY A 38 -17.61 -5.27 -1.23
C GLY A 38 -18.35 -4.18 -2.02
N LYS A 39 -17.76 -2.98 -2.10
CA LYS A 39 -18.38 -1.87 -2.82
C LYS A 39 -18.06 -1.85 -4.30
N GLU A 40 -16.85 -2.28 -4.65
CA GLU A 40 -16.31 -2.11 -5.98
C GLU A 40 -15.84 -3.46 -6.53
N PRO A 41 -16.53 -4.04 -7.48
CA PRO A 41 -16.22 -5.41 -7.93
C PRO A 41 -14.97 -5.52 -8.80
N ASN A 42 -14.46 -4.41 -9.31
CA ASN A 42 -13.38 -4.46 -10.30
C ASN A 42 -11.97 -4.38 -9.73
N HIS A 43 -11.81 -4.34 -8.42
CA HIS A 43 -10.49 -4.26 -7.81
C HIS A 43 -9.82 -5.62 -7.70
N VAL A 44 -8.52 -5.67 -8.00
CA VAL A 44 -7.65 -6.82 -7.79
C VAL A 44 -6.64 -6.43 -6.71
N PHE A 45 -6.52 -7.23 -5.68
CA PHE A 45 -5.67 -6.96 -4.53
C PHE A 45 -4.36 -7.71 -4.67
N ILE A 46 -3.25 -6.98 -4.78
CA ILE A 46 -1.94 -7.53 -5.09
C ILE A 46 -1.08 -7.57 -3.85
N CYS A 47 -0.51 -8.74 -3.56
CA CYS A 47 0.39 -8.97 -2.44
C CYS A 47 1.78 -9.28 -2.98
N TRP A 48 2.81 -8.82 -2.30
CA TRP A 48 4.18 -9.15 -2.67
C TRP A 48 4.62 -10.49 -2.11
N PHE A 49 4.05 -10.91 -0.97
CA PHE A 49 4.49 -12.08 -0.26
C PHE A 49 3.38 -13.11 -0.09
N ALA A 50 3.76 -14.38 -0.15
CA ALA A 50 2.82 -15.50 -0.02
C ALA A 50 2.07 -15.49 1.32
N GLY A 51 2.76 -15.11 2.40
CA GLY A 51 2.12 -15.02 3.72
C GLY A 51 1.02 -13.97 3.76
N THR A 52 1.25 -12.81 3.17
CA THR A 52 0.24 -11.76 3.07
C THR A 52 -0.92 -12.23 2.20
N ALA A 53 -0.63 -12.87 1.08
CA ALA A 53 -1.67 -13.38 0.18
C ALA A 53 -2.56 -14.41 0.89
N ALA A 54 -1.96 -15.33 1.64
CA ALA A 54 -2.72 -16.33 2.39
C ALA A 54 -3.63 -15.67 3.43
N MET A 55 -3.10 -14.71 4.16
CA MET A 55 -3.84 -13.97 5.18
C MET A 55 -5.04 -13.23 4.58
N PHE A 56 -4.83 -12.53 3.47
CA PHE A 56 -5.91 -11.80 2.81
C PHE A 56 -6.95 -12.72 2.18
N LYS A 57 -6.53 -13.83 1.59
CA LYS A 57 -7.47 -14.82 1.03
C LYS A 57 -8.36 -15.42 2.10
N ASP A 58 -7.79 -15.80 3.24
CA ASP A 58 -8.56 -16.31 4.36
C ASP A 58 -9.54 -15.26 4.88
N PHE A 59 -9.09 -14.03 5.03
CA PHE A 59 -9.94 -12.96 5.50
C PHE A 59 -11.09 -12.69 4.52
N PHE A 60 -10.81 -12.62 3.23
CA PHE A 60 -11.86 -12.42 2.22
C PHE A 60 -12.88 -13.54 2.26
N ARG A 61 -12.41 -14.80 2.39
CA ARG A 61 -13.30 -15.94 2.50
C ARG A 61 -14.21 -15.83 3.72
N GLN A 62 -13.66 -15.41 4.86
CA GLN A 62 -14.45 -15.20 6.09
C GLN A 62 -15.47 -14.09 5.94
N GLN A 63 -15.19 -13.09 5.13
CA GLN A 63 -16.10 -11.99 4.87
C GLN A 63 -17.09 -12.28 3.73
N GLY A 64 -17.07 -13.48 3.17
CA GLY A 64 -17.94 -13.83 2.05
C GLY A 64 -17.55 -13.18 0.73
N LEU A 65 -16.29 -12.78 0.59
CA LEU A 65 -15.77 -12.17 -0.63
C LEU A 65 -14.99 -13.20 -1.46
N ASP A 66 -14.87 -12.93 -2.75
CA ASP A 66 -14.16 -13.79 -3.67
C ASP A 66 -12.65 -13.71 -3.43
N GLU A 67 -12.07 -14.77 -2.88
CA GLU A 67 -10.64 -14.80 -2.60
C GLU A 67 -9.77 -14.81 -3.85
N SER A 68 -10.31 -15.12 -5.01
CA SER A 68 -9.55 -15.09 -6.26
C SER A 68 -9.16 -13.66 -6.68
N ARG A 69 -9.75 -12.66 -6.05
CA ARG A 69 -9.40 -11.26 -6.26
C ARG A 69 -8.08 -10.88 -5.57
N VAL A 70 -7.55 -11.76 -4.72
CA VAL A 70 -6.26 -11.59 -4.07
C VAL A 70 -5.22 -12.40 -4.85
N THR A 71 -4.17 -11.76 -5.34
CA THR A 71 -3.14 -12.42 -6.13
C THR A 71 -1.75 -11.98 -5.68
N GLU A 72 -0.77 -12.86 -5.84
CA GLU A 72 0.62 -12.51 -5.60
C GLU A 72 1.20 -11.81 -6.83
N ALA A 73 2.08 -10.85 -6.60
CA ALA A 73 2.68 -10.05 -7.69
C ALA A 73 3.36 -10.90 -8.76
N HIS A 74 4.06 -11.96 -8.35
CA HIS A 74 4.76 -12.81 -9.30
C HIS A 74 3.84 -13.74 -10.11
N HIS A 75 2.57 -13.87 -9.70
CA HIS A 75 1.59 -14.61 -10.47
C HIS A 75 0.71 -13.68 -11.31
N LEU A 76 1.02 -12.38 -11.33
CA LEU A 76 0.19 -11.43 -12.01
C LEU A 76 0.52 -11.39 -13.48
N HIS A 77 -0.47 -11.58 -14.31
CA HIS A 77 -0.37 -11.48 -15.76
C HIS A 77 -1.19 -10.30 -16.25
N ALA A 78 -0.79 -9.69 -17.34
CA ALA A 78 -1.50 -8.55 -17.93
C ALA A 78 -2.98 -8.86 -18.16
N SER A 79 -3.32 -10.09 -18.50
CA SER A 79 -4.71 -10.50 -18.72
C SER A 79 -5.58 -10.36 -17.47
N LYS A 80 -4.98 -10.46 -16.29
CA LYS A 80 -5.73 -10.32 -15.03
C LYS A 80 -6.08 -8.87 -14.72
N LEU A 81 -5.44 -7.93 -15.37
CA LEU A 81 -5.68 -6.50 -15.15
C LEU A 81 -6.62 -5.87 -16.18
N VAL A 82 -7.07 -6.63 -17.18
CA VAL A 82 -7.99 -6.10 -18.19
C VAL A 82 -9.31 -5.74 -17.51
N ASN A 83 -9.68 -4.47 -17.62
CA ASN A 83 -10.88 -3.91 -16.98
C ASN A 83 -10.89 -4.07 -15.46
N LYS A 84 -9.72 -4.16 -14.85
CA LYS A 84 -9.56 -4.26 -13.40
C LYS A 84 -8.74 -3.09 -12.88
N ILE A 85 -8.95 -2.78 -11.62
CA ILE A 85 -8.21 -1.73 -10.93
C ILE A 85 -7.24 -2.39 -9.94
N PRO A 86 -5.93 -2.30 -10.18
CA PRO A 86 -4.97 -2.91 -9.26
C PRO A 86 -4.82 -2.09 -7.99
N VAL A 87 -4.78 -2.77 -6.85
CA VAL A 87 -4.54 -2.19 -5.55
C VAL A 87 -3.51 -3.05 -4.85
N PHE A 88 -2.44 -2.45 -4.34
CA PHE A 88 -1.48 -3.20 -3.54
C PHE A 88 -1.89 -3.18 -2.08
N VAL A 89 -1.71 -4.26 -1.38
CA VAL A 89 -2.03 -4.36 0.04
C VAL A 89 -0.81 -4.28 0.93
N GLU A 90 0.34 -4.02 0.35
CA GLU A 90 1.61 -3.81 1.05
C GLU A 90 2.63 -3.22 0.09
N HIS A 91 3.68 -2.63 0.62
CA HIS A 91 4.83 -2.22 -0.17
C HIS A 91 5.88 -3.33 -0.22
N HIS A 92 6.59 -3.41 -1.33
CA HIS A 92 7.80 -4.22 -1.39
C HIS A 92 8.93 -3.49 -0.65
N PRO A 93 9.83 -4.21 0.05
CA PRO A 93 10.96 -3.55 0.71
C PRO A 93 11.89 -2.79 -0.22
N LEU A 94 11.89 -3.14 -1.51
CA LEU A 94 12.69 -2.46 -2.53
C LEU A 94 11.78 -1.73 -3.51
N HIS A 95 11.88 -0.43 -3.52
CA HIS A 95 11.06 0.42 -4.41
C HIS A 95 11.28 0.10 -5.89
N THR A 96 12.52 -0.27 -6.26
CA THR A 96 12.85 -0.65 -7.64
C THR A 96 12.02 -1.83 -8.13
N LYS A 97 11.67 -2.76 -7.24
CA LYS A 97 10.83 -3.91 -7.60
C LYS A 97 9.39 -3.49 -7.87
N GLU A 98 8.91 -2.51 -7.14
CA GLU A 98 7.57 -1.95 -7.37
C GLU A 98 7.51 -1.26 -8.74
N LEU A 99 8.49 -0.41 -9.03
CA LEU A 99 8.55 0.31 -10.30
C LEU A 99 8.72 -0.65 -11.49
N GLU A 100 9.52 -1.69 -11.31
CA GLU A 100 9.73 -2.69 -12.34
C GLU A 100 8.44 -3.41 -12.72
N LEU A 101 7.62 -3.75 -11.74
CA LEU A 101 6.36 -4.44 -11.99
C LEU A 101 5.37 -3.56 -12.76
N ILE A 102 5.28 -2.28 -12.39
CA ILE A 102 4.25 -1.40 -12.94
C ILE A 102 4.68 -0.62 -14.18
N LYS A 103 5.93 -0.76 -14.60
CA LYS A 103 6.48 0.09 -15.68
C LYS A 103 5.70 0.08 -16.98
N ASN A 104 4.99 -1.01 -17.25
CA ASN A 104 4.21 -1.12 -18.47
C ASN A 104 2.71 -0.99 -18.24
N TRP A 105 2.31 -0.60 -17.04
CA TRP A 105 0.90 -0.44 -16.75
C TRP A 105 0.44 0.95 -17.19
N ASP A 106 -0.75 0.99 -17.79
CA ASP A 106 -1.33 2.26 -18.17
C ASP A 106 -2.15 2.77 -16.97
N ALA A 107 -1.47 3.25 -15.96
CA ALA A 107 -2.12 3.74 -14.76
C ALA A 107 -1.41 4.99 -14.27
N GLU A 108 -2.19 6.05 -14.07
CA GLU A 108 -1.64 7.30 -13.56
C GLU A 108 -1.37 7.21 -12.07
N LYS A 109 -2.23 6.53 -11.34
CA LYS A 109 -2.10 6.39 -9.88
C LYS A 109 -2.50 5.00 -9.46
N ILE A 110 -1.73 4.44 -8.57
CA ILE A 110 -1.95 3.11 -8.00
C ILE A 110 -2.02 3.23 -6.49
N ILE A 111 -3.11 2.75 -5.92
CA ILE A 111 -3.32 2.83 -4.47
C ILE A 111 -2.57 1.68 -3.79
N VAL A 112 -1.87 2.01 -2.72
CA VAL A 112 -1.20 1.04 -1.87
C VAL A 112 -1.75 1.19 -0.45
N TYR A 113 -2.30 0.11 0.07
CA TYR A 113 -2.75 0.07 1.45
C TYR A 113 -1.59 -0.42 2.32
N SER A 114 -1.33 0.28 3.41
CA SER A 114 -0.24 -0.04 4.34
C SER A 114 -0.72 0.01 5.78
N ALA A 115 0.00 -0.60 6.68
CA ALA A 115 -0.27 -0.52 8.11
C ALA A 115 1.01 -0.16 8.86
N MET A 116 0.88 0.67 9.89
CA MET A 116 2.02 1.16 10.66
C MET A 116 2.69 0.08 11.48
N ASP A 117 2.03 -1.06 11.71
CA ASP A 117 2.61 -2.20 12.41
C ASP A 117 3.36 -3.16 11.48
N GLU A 118 3.45 -2.86 10.20
CA GLU A 118 4.22 -3.66 9.25
C GLU A 118 5.73 -3.47 9.44
N PRO A 119 6.54 -4.51 9.14
CA PRO A 119 7.98 -4.44 9.34
C PRO A 119 8.67 -3.25 8.69
N LEU A 120 8.24 -2.84 7.51
CA LEU A 120 8.81 -1.71 6.79
C LEU A 120 8.75 -0.42 7.62
N PHE A 121 7.65 -0.22 8.33
CA PHE A 121 7.46 1.01 9.12
C PHE A 121 8.29 1.03 10.41
N LYS A 122 8.79 -0.10 10.85
CA LYS A 122 9.68 -0.14 12.02
C LYS A 122 10.97 0.65 11.79
N TYR A 123 11.40 0.75 10.54
CA TYR A 123 12.56 1.56 10.18
C TYR A 123 12.33 3.06 10.38
N PHE A 124 11.06 3.48 10.53
CA PHE A 124 10.73 4.88 10.76
C PHE A 124 10.36 5.15 12.21
N GLY A 125 10.52 4.18 13.09
CA GLY A 125 10.12 4.35 14.47
C GLY A 125 8.61 4.32 14.69
N SER A 126 7.88 3.52 13.90
CA SER A 126 6.42 3.42 14.00
C SER A 126 5.95 2.99 15.38
N ASP A 127 6.73 2.17 16.07
CA ASP A 127 6.43 1.75 17.44
C ASP A 127 6.35 2.94 18.41
N LYS A 128 7.00 4.06 18.10
CA LYS A 128 6.89 5.30 18.88
C LYS A 128 5.75 6.18 18.37
N LEU A 129 5.49 6.12 17.06
CA LEU A 129 4.47 6.96 16.44
C LEU A 129 3.06 6.45 16.74
N ILE A 130 2.86 5.14 16.77
CA ILE A 130 1.54 4.55 17.01
C ILE A 130 0.92 5.02 18.33
N PRO A 131 1.64 4.94 19.48
CA PRO A 131 1.08 5.45 20.72
C PRO A 131 0.78 6.95 20.68
N LEU A 132 1.63 7.73 20.01
CA LEU A 132 1.42 9.17 19.88
C LEU A 132 0.15 9.47 19.08
N MET A 133 -0.06 8.76 17.99
CA MET A 133 -1.25 8.92 17.15
C MET A 133 -2.52 8.57 17.94
N LYS A 134 -2.48 7.53 18.74
CA LYS A 134 -3.61 7.16 19.61
C LYS A 134 -3.87 8.24 20.68
N MET A 135 -2.81 8.82 21.25
CA MET A 135 -2.96 9.91 22.19
C MET A 135 -3.59 11.14 21.56
N MET A 136 -3.35 11.38 20.29
CA MET A 136 -3.95 12.50 19.55
C MET A 136 -5.41 12.24 19.16
N GLY A 137 -5.97 11.12 19.59
CA GLY A 137 -7.37 10.79 19.32
C GLY A 137 -7.61 10.12 17.97
N MET A 138 -6.57 9.67 17.31
CA MET A 138 -6.72 9.00 16.02
C MET A 138 -7.26 7.60 16.22
N LYS A 139 -8.29 7.25 15.45
CA LYS A 139 -8.90 5.93 15.53
C LYS A 139 -8.16 4.94 14.65
N GLU A 140 -8.24 3.65 14.98
CA GLU A 140 -7.56 2.62 14.22
C GLU A 140 -8.07 2.49 12.79
N ASP A 141 -9.34 2.81 12.55
CA ASP A 141 -9.96 2.72 11.24
C ASP A 141 -9.75 3.98 10.38
N GLU A 142 -9.12 5.02 10.91
CA GLU A 142 -8.84 6.21 10.13
C GLU A 142 -7.67 5.97 9.18
N VAL A 143 -7.84 6.45 7.95
CA VAL A 143 -6.77 6.36 6.95
C VAL A 143 -5.85 7.56 7.07
N ILE A 144 -4.56 7.33 6.93
CA ILE A 144 -3.55 8.38 6.91
C ILE A 144 -3.12 8.57 5.46
N GLU A 145 -3.50 9.71 4.88
CA GLU A 145 -3.11 10.03 3.52
C GLU A 145 -2.26 11.29 3.55
N HIS A 146 -1.04 11.18 3.95
CA HIS A 146 -0.14 12.33 4.05
C HIS A 146 1.14 12.08 3.28
N SER A 147 1.61 13.09 2.57
CA SER A 147 2.84 13.00 1.76
C SER A 147 4.07 12.58 2.57
N MET A 148 4.10 12.89 3.85
CA MET A 148 5.22 12.45 4.71
C MET A 148 5.27 10.94 4.86
N VAL A 149 4.13 10.26 4.82
CA VAL A 149 4.09 8.80 4.89
C VAL A 149 4.75 8.21 3.66
N SER A 150 4.37 8.67 2.47
CA SER A 150 4.96 8.21 1.21
C SER A 150 6.46 8.45 1.17
N LYS A 151 6.90 9.62 1.60
CA LYS A 151 8.34 9.94 1.66
C LYS A 151 9.08 9.04 2.65
N SER A 152 8.47 8.74 3.78
CA SER A 152 9.07 7.86 4.77
C SER A 152 9.18 6.43 4.27
N ILE A 153 8.19 5.95 3.54
CA ILE A 153 8.21 4.62 2.92
C ILE A 153 9.38 4.52 1.94
N ILE A 154 9.52 5.51 1.05
CA ILE A 154 10.61 5.53 0.09
C ILE A 154 11.98 5.53 0.79
N ARG A 155 12.12 6.32 1.84
CA ARG A 155 13.36 6.35 2.62
C ARG A 155 13.69 5.00 3.25
N GLY A 156 12.68 4.32 3.76
CA GLY A 156 12.86 2.98 4.33
C GLY A 156 13.28 1.97 3.27
N GLN A 157 12.67 2.05 2.10
CA GLN A 157 13.03 1.19 0.97
C GLN A 157 14.44 1.47 0.48
N GLU A 158 14.88 2.72 0.47
CA GLU A 158 16.25 3.09 0.10
C GLU A 158 17.28 2.55 1.10
N LYS A 159 16.96 2.59 2.39
CA LYS A 159 17.83 1.99 3.41
C LYS A 159 17.99 0.49 3.21
N ASN A 160 16.92 -0.20 2.88
CA ASN A 160 16.98 -1.63 2.59
C ASN A 160 17.89 -1.92 1.40
N CYS A 161 17.83 -1.07 0.40
CA CYS A 161 18.67 -1.24 -0.78
C CYS A 161 20.17 -1.10 -0.45
N ARG A 162 20.51 -0.23 0.52
CA ARG A 162 21.91 -0.01 0.89
C ARG A 162 22.47 -1.10 1.81
N THR A 163 21.62 -1.73 2.58
CA THR A 163 22.06 -2.78 3.52
C THR A 163 21.97 -4.18 2.92
N GLY A 164 21.31 -4.32 1.82
CA GLY A 164 21.26 -5.57 1.06
C GLY A 164 22.35 -5.62 0.01
#